data_307c9da27659a8856d8f2ffd1ead427e
#
_entry.id   307c9da27659a8856d8f2ffd1ead427e
#
_cell.length_a   1.000
_cell.length_b   1.000
_cell.length_c   1.000
_cell.angle_alpha   90.00
_cell.angle_beta   90.00
_cell.angle_gamma   90.00
#
_symmetry.space_group_name_H-M   'P 1'
#
loop_
_entity.id
_entity.type
_entity.pdbx_description
1 polymer ?
#
loop_
_entity_poly.entity_id
_entity_poly.type
_entity_poly.pdbx_seq_one_letter_code
_entity_poly.pdbx_strand_id
1 'polypeptide(L)'
;MNKPLVLVVEDDRPIRNLIVTTLKAHDYHYLTAENGHSAIIEATSHNPDIVLLDLGLPDIDGTQVIESIRSWSNMPIIVISARSEDKDKIMALDAGADDYLTKPFSIEELLARLRVTQRRLLLLQASGDADSPVFQNGKLKIDYAAGCAYLNGEELHLTPIEYKLLCLLSHNVGKVLTHTYITQQIWGSSWENDIASLRVFMATLRKKLEPQKDSPQYIQTHIGVGYRMLRVD
;
A
#
# COMPACT_ATOMS: atom_id res chain seq x y z
N MET A 1 6.22 3.38 -17.80
CA MET A 1 5.96 3.59 -16.37
C MET A 1 4.61 2.97 -16.03
N ASN A 2 4.59 2.08 -15.05
CA ASN A 2 3.33 1.49 -14.61
C ASN A 2 2.50 2.57 -13.89
N LYS A 3 1.24 2.76 -14.29
CA LYS A 3 0.34 3.70 -13.63
C LYS A 3 -0.11 3.14 -12.29
N PRO A 4 -0.30 3.98 -11.26
CA PRO A 4 -0.72 3.51 -9.94
C PRO A 4 -2.13 2.89 -9.97
N LEU A 5 -2.35 1.96 -9.05
CA LEU A 5 -3.66 1.39 -8.76
C LEU A 5 -4.44 2.33 -7.84
N VAL A 6 -5.60 2.80 -8.28
CA VAL A 6 -6.46 3.73 -7.56
C VAL A 6 -7.71 3.01 -7.07
N LEU A 7 -7.96 3.02 -5.76
CA LEU A 7 -9.24 2.58 -5.20
C LEU A 7 -10.23 3.76 -5.17
N VAL A 8 -11.36 3.61 -5.83
CA VAL A 8 -12.43 4.61 -5.87
C VAL A 8 -13.56 4.15 -4.96
N VAL A 9 -13.78 4.90 -3.87
CA VAL A 9 -14.81 4.64 -2.87
C VAL A 9 -15.89 5.70 -3.01
N GLU A 10 -17.02 5.34 -3.61
CA GLU A 10 -18.11 6.26 -3.96
C GLU A 10 -19.41 5.46 -4.10
N ASP A 11 -20.45 5.80 -3.36
CA ASP A 11 -21.75 5.13 -3.43
C ASP A 11 -22.59 5.62 -4.59
N ASP A 12 -22.48 6.93 -4.94
CA ASP A 12 -23.18 7.50 -6.10
C ASP A 12 -22.63 6.95 -7.43
N ARG A 13 -23.44 6.13 -8.10
CA ARG A 13 -23.05 5.45 -9.33
C ARG A 13 -22.67 6.42 -10.48
N PRO A 14 -23.38 7.51 -10.76
CA PRO A 14 -22.98 8.53 -11.72
C PRO A 14 -21.60 9.11 -11.45
N ILE A 15 -21.31 9.51 -10.21
CA ILE A 15 -20.01 10.10 -9.82
C ILE A 15 -18.91 9.04 -9.92
N ARG A 16 -19.14 7.84 -9.40
CA ARG A 16 -18.20 6.72 -9.52
C ARG A 16 -17.87 6.41 -10.98
N ASN A 17 -18.86 6.37 -11.87
CA ASN A 17 -18.65 6.13 -13.30
C ASN A 17 -17.85 7.26 -13.95
N LEU A 18 -18.10 8.51 -13.59
CA LEU A 18 -17.32 9.67 -14.07
C LEU A 18 -15.85 9.51 -13.70
N ILE A 19 -15.55 9.21 -12.43
CA ILE A 19 -14.18 9.01 -11.94
C ILE A 19 -13.52 7.85 -12.67
N VAL A 20 -14.19 6.70 -12.74
CA VAL A 20 -13.68 5.49 -13.41
C VAL A 20 -13.40 5.74 -14.89
N THR A 21 -14.30 6.42 -15.59
CA THR A 21 -14.10 6.75 -17.01
C THR A 21 -12.90 7.69 -17.20
N THR A 22 -12.74 8.64 -16.29
CA THR A 22 -11.57 9.54 -16.28
C THR A 22 -10.28 8.78 -16.04
N LEU A 23 -10.24 7.88 -15.06
CA LEU A 23 -9.07 7.04 -14.76
C LEU A 23 -8.69 6.17 -15.96
N LYS A 24 -9.67 5.50 -16.59
CA LYS A 24 -9.47 4.71 -17.83
C LYS A 24 -8.87 5.53 -18.95
N ALA A 25 -9.43 6.72 -19.21
CA ALA A 25 -8.95 7.59 -20.28
C ALA A 25 -7.51 8.08 -20.09
N HIS A 26 -6.96 7.96 -18.87
CA HIS A 26 -5.61 8.36 -18.53
C HIS A 26 -4.72 7.17 -18.11
N ASP A 27 -5.12 5.95 -18.49
CA ASP A 27 -4.38 4.69 -18.29
C ASP A 27 -4.12 4.31 -16.82
N TYR A 28 -4.91 4.84 -15.86
CA TYR A 28 -4.83 4.39 -14.47
C TYR A 28 -5.50 3.03 -14.29
N HIS A 29 -4.89 2.17 -13.49
CA HIS A 29 -5.55 0.99 -12.94
C HIS A 29 -6.49 1.42 -11.82
N TYR A 30 -7.62 0.72 -11.66
CA TYR A 30 -8.58 1.09 -10.63
C TYR A 30 -9.31 -0.11 -10.05
N LEU A 31 -9.76 0.06 -8.81
CA LEU A 31 -10.72 -0.76 -8.09
C LEU A 31 -11.88 0.14 -7.67
N THR A 32 -13.03 -0.43 -7.37
CA THR A 32 -14.20 0.33 -6.90
C THR A 32 -14.79 -0.29 -5.66
N ALA A 33 -15.27 0.54 -4.72
CA ALA A 33 -16.07 0.15 -3.58
C ALA A 33 -17.27 1.09 -3.45
N GLU A 34 -18.42 0.56 -3.04
CA GLU A 34 -19.67 1.32 -2.93
C GLU A 34 -20.02 1.71 -1.49
N ASN A 35 -19.21 1.26 -0.53
CA ASN A 35 -19.39 1.50 0.89
C ASN A 35 -18.06 1.36 1.64
N GLY A 36 -18.04 1.79 2.90
CA GLY A 36 -16.82 1.84 3.70
C GLY A 36 -16.25 0.48 4.06
N HIS A 37 -17.10 -0.51 4.39
CA HIS A 37 -16.62 -1.86 4.69
C HIS A 37 -15.96 -2.52 3.47
N SER A 38 -16.58 -2.43 2.29
CA SER A 38 -15.95 -2.94 1.07
C SER A 38 -14.69 -2.18 0.71
N ALA A 39 -14.61 -0.87 0.98
CA ALA A 39 -13.39 -0.08 0.79
C ALA A 39 -12.22 -0.59 1.63
N ILE A 40 -12.46 -0.90 2.91
CA ILE A 40 -11.43 -1.45 3.81
C ILE A 40 -10.97 -2.83 3.32
N ILE A 41 -11.90 -3.68 2.86
CA ILE A 41 -11.57 -5.01 2.31
C ILE A 41 -10.72 -4.87 1.04
N GLU A 42 -11.13 -4.02 0.09
CA GLU A 42 -10.38 -3.79 -1.15
C GLU A 42 -9.00 -3.19 -0.87
N ALA A 43 -8.92 -2.21 0.04
CA ALA A 43 -7.65 -1.63 0.44
C ALA A 43 -6.70 -2.67 1.06
N THR A 44 -7.23 -3.56 1.92
CA THR A 44 -6.44 -4.61 2.59
C THR A 44 -6.00 -5.72 1.63
N SER A 45 -6.87 -6.10 0.68
CA SER A 45 -6.62 -7.23 -0.21
C SER A 45 -5.72 -6.88 -1.40
N HIS A 46 -5.82 -5.65 -1.91
CA HIS A 46 -5.14 -5.24 -3.13
C HIS A 46 -4.02 -4.21 -2.93
N ASN A 47 -3.93 -3.61 -1.72
CA ASN A 47 -2.92 -2.61 -1.36
C ASN A 47 -2.76 -1.51 -2.43
N PRO A 48 -3.84 -0.73 -2.74
CA PRO A 48 -3.80 0.28 -3.78
C PRO A 48 -2.74 1.36 -3.48
N ASP A 49 -2.27 2.03 -4.53
CA ASP A 49 -1.30 3.11 -4.40
C ASP A 49 -1.94 4.41 -3.94
N ILE A 50 -3.22 4.64 -4.28
CA ILE A 50 -3.99 5.85 -3.95
C ILE A 50 -5.44 5.44 -3.65
N VAL A 51 -6.07 6.09 -2.66
CA VAL A 51 -7.50 5.97 -2.38
C VAL A 51 -8.19 7.30 -2.70
N LEU A 52 -9.25 7.25 -3.49
CA LEU A 52 -10.22 8.35 -3.66
C LEU A 52 -11.44 8.00 -2.83
N LEU A 53 -11.80 8.81 -1.84
CA LEU A 53 -12.77 8.44 -0.82
C LEU A 53 -13.87 9.50 -0.65
N ASP A 54 -15.13 9.11 -0.84
CA ASP A 54 -16.24 9.91 -0.34
C ASP A 54 -16.41 9.72 1.18
N LEU A 55 -16.77 10.78 1.88
CA LEU A 55 -17.11 10.74 3.30
C LEU A 55 -18.57 10.30 3.54
N GLY A 56 -19.46 10.55 2.59
CA GLY A 56 -20.90 10.31 2.70
C GLY A 56 -21.31 8.88 2.36
N LEU A 57 -20.61 7.88 2.87
CA LEU A 57 -20.91 6.48 2.57
C LEU A 57 -22.15 5.97 3.34
N PRO A 58 -22.87 4.95 2.80
CA PRO A 58 -24.15 4.51 3.34
C PRO A 58 -24.04 3.69 4.64
N ASP A 59 -22.87 3.14 4.96
CA ASP A 59 -22.67 2.20 6.07
C ASP A 59 -21.87 2.80 7.23
N ILE A 60 -20.73 3.41 6.95
CA ILE A 60 -19.86 4.08 7.94
C ILE A 60 -19.37 5.41 7.40
N ASP A 61 -19.09 6.37 8.26
CA ASP A 61 -18.51 7.65 7.83
C ASP A 61 -17.12 7.44 7.24
N GLY A 62 -16.80 8.16 6.14
CA GLY A 62 -15.51 8.04 5.48
C GLY A 62 -14.31 8.38 6.38
N THR A 63 -14.48 9.19 7.43
CA THR A 63 -13.43 9.42 8.44
C THR A 63 -13.03 8.15 9.17
N GLN A 64 -13.98 7.26 9.46
CA GLN A 64 -13.71 5.95 10.07
C GLN A 64 -12.94 5.04 9.09
N VAL A 65 -13.21 5.15 7.78
CA VAL A 65 -12.43 4.45 6.74
C VAL A 65 -10.99 4.96 6.74
N ILE A 66 -10.78 6.28 6.83
CA ILE A 66 -9.45 6.89 6.93
C ILE A 66 -8.71 6.35 8.15
N GLU A 67 -9.30 6.45 9.34
CA GLU A 67 -8.72 5.97 10.60
C GLU A 67 -8.37 4.48 10.53
N SER A 68 -9.28 3.66 9.98
CA SER A 68 -9.04 2.23 9.78
C SER A 68 -7.83 1.98 8.89
N ILE A 69 -7.73 2.63 7.73
CA ILE A 69 -6.59 2.50 6.81
C ILE A 69 -5.32 3.00 7.49
N ARG A 70 -5.37 4.13 8.20
CA ARG A 70 -4.21 4.72 8.90
C ARG A 70 -3.67 3.84 10.03
N SER A 71 -4.49 2.97 10.60
CA SER A 71 -4.01 2.02 11.61
C SER A 71 -2.94 1.05 11.08
N TRP A 72 -2.83 0.86 9.77
CA TRP A 72 -1.90 -0.09 9.14
C TRP A 72 -1.18 0.44 7.89
N SER A 73 -1.61 1.56 7.26
CA SER A 73 -1.02 2.05 6.02
C SER A 73 -0.95 3.57 5.94
N ASN A 74 0.12 4.06 5.30
CA ASN A 74 0.31 5.45 4.93
C ASN A 74 0.01 5.71 3.43
N MET A 75 -0.77 4.83 2.77
CA MET A 75 -1.17 5.06 1.38
C MET A 75 -1.91 6.39 1.25
N PRO A 76 -1.65 7.19 0.22
CA PRO A 76 -2.33 8.46 0.03
C PRO A 76 -3.84 8.31 -0.08
N ILE A 77 -4.57 9.15 0.67
CA ILE A 77 -6.02 9.23 0.65
C ILE A 77 -6.42 10.64 0.24
N ILE A 78 -7.11 10.77 -0.90
CA ILE A 78 -7.71 12.00 -1.38
C ILE A 78 -9.20 11.91 -1.12
N VAL A 79 -9.73 12.78 -0.26
CA VAL A 79 -11.16 12.85 0.01
C VAL A 79 -11.86 13.59 -1.13
N ILE A 80 -13.01 13.07 -1.59
CA ILE A 80 -13.88 13.69 -2.59
C ILE A 80 -15.29 13.75 -2.00
N SER A 81 -15.72 14.92 -1.48
CA SER A 81 -16.97 15.00 -0.73
C SER A 81 -17.79 16.24 -1.04
N ALA A 82 -19.12 16.14 -0.89
CA ALA A 82 -20.02 17.28 -0.94
C ALA A 82 -19.98 18.15 0.33
N ARG A 83 -19.38 17.67 1.42
CA ARG A 83 -19.17 18.43 2.64
C ARG A 83 -18.17 19.54 2.35
N SER A 84 -18.59 20.79 2.38
CA SER A 84 -17.77 21.94 1.97
C SER A 84 -17.34 22.81 3.12
N GLU A 85 -17.85 22.57 4.33
CA GLU A 85 -17.50 23.35 5.52
C GLU A 85 -16.04 23.12 5.93
N ASP A 86 -15.37 24.16 6.39
CA ASP A 86 -13.97 24.06 6.80
C ASP A 86 -13.78 23.05 7.94
N LYS A 87 -14.79 22.91 8.81
CA LYS A 87 -14.79 21.92 9.89
C LYS A 87 -14.69 20.48 9.36
N ASP A 88 -15.45 20.14 8.32
CA ASP A 88 -15.41 18.77 7.73
C ASP A 88 -14.06 18.49 7.07
N LYS A 89 -13.50 19.50 6.39
CA LYS A 89 -12.16 19.39 5.77
C LYS A 89 -11.08 19.17 6.83
N ILE A 90 -11.12 19.96 7.91
CA ILE A 90 -10.17 19.83 9.02
C ILE A 90 -10.29 18.46 9.67
N MET A 91 -11.51 17.98 9.96
CA MET A 91 -11.73 16.64 10.53
C MET A 91 -11.17 15.51 9.64
N ALA A 92 -11.36 15.59 8.34
CA ALA A 92 -10.83 14.59 7.42
C ALA A 92 -9.29 14.60 7.35
N LEU A 93 -8.69 15.80 7.33
CA LEU A 93 -7.24 15.97 7.34
C LEU A 93 -6.63 15.50 8.67
N ASP A 94 -7.24 15.85 9.79
CA ASP A 94 -6.81 15.40 11.14
C ASP A 94 -6.96 13.88 11.31
N ALA A 95 -7.98 13.27 10.69
CA ALA A 95 -8.10 11.80 10.61
C ALA A 95 -7.02 11.14 9.75
N GLY A 96 -6.29 11.93 8.95
CA GLY A 96 -5.15 11.47 8.17
C GLY A 96 -5.35 11.47 6.65
N ALA A 97 -6.34 12.18 6.10
CA ALA A 97 -6.41 12.40 4.66
C ALA A 97 -5.21 13.26 4.19
N ASP A 98 -4.71 12.99 2.98
CA ASP A 98 -3.59 13.74 2.39
C ASP A 98 -4.04 14.96 1.59
N ASP A 99 -5.26 14.92 1.06
CA ASP A 99 -5.85 15.99 0.27
C ASP A 99 -7.39 15.95 0.30
N TYR A 100 -8.01 17.05 -0.08
CA TYR A 100 -9.47 17.18 -0.06
C TYR A 100 -9.98 17.87 -1.34
N LEU A 101 -10.94 17.25 -2.03
CA LEU A 101 -11.60 17.75 -3.22
C LEU A 101 -13.10 17.89 -2.95
N THR A 102 -13.64 19.11 -3.10
CA THR A 102 -15.08 19.38 -2.85
C THR A 102 -15.91 19.11 -4.10
N LYS A 103 -17.03 18.40 -3.95
CA LYS A 103 -18.05 18.25 -5.02
C LYS A 103 -18.89 19.54 -5.12
N PRO A 104 -19.22 20.01 -6.36
CA PRO A 104 -18.80 19.48 -7.66
C PRO A 104 -17.35 19.85 -7.98
N PHE A 105 -16.62 18.94 -8.60
CA PHE A 105 -15.22 19.13 -9.01
C PHE A 105 -15.06 19.03 -10.53
N SER A 106 -13.99 19.61 -11.06
CA SER A 106 -13.63 19.42 -12.46
C SER A 106 -12.73 18.18 -12.63
N ILE A 107 -12.81 17.56 -13.83
CA ILE A 107 -11.92 16.44 -14.19
C ILE A 107 -10.45 16.86 -14.12
N GLU A 108 -10.15 18.08 -14.57
CA GLU A 108 -8.79 18.64 -14.56
C GLU A 108 -8.26 18.78 -13.13
N GLU A 109 -9.10 19.17 -12.18
CA GLU A 109 -8.71 19.29 -10.77
C GLU A 109 -8.42 17.91 -10.17
N LEU A 110 -9.28 16.91 -10.37
CA LEU A 110 -9.06 15.54 -9.93
C LEU A 110 -7.74 14.99 -10.48
N LEU A 111 -7.50 15.15 -11.78
CA LEU A 111 -6.28 14.70 -12.43
C LEU A 111 -5.03 15.46 -11.93
N ALA A 112 -5.16 16.76 -11.63
CA ALA A 112 -4.04 17.52 -11.07
C ALA A 112 -3.64 16.99 -9.70
N ARG A 113 -4.59 16.69 -8.82
CA ARG A 113 -4.33 16.11 -7.49
C ARG A 113 -3.72 14.70 -7.61
N LEU A 114 -4.24 13.86 -8.48
CA LEU A 114 -3.67 12.54 -8.77
C LEU A 114 -2.20 12.64 -9.26
N ARG A 115 -1.90 13.57 -10.17
CA ARG A 115 -0.51 13.78 -10.64
C ARG A 115 0.42 14.25 -9.52
N VAL A 116 -0.04 15.14 -8.63
CA VAL A 116 0.76 15.59 -7.48
C VAL A 116 1.05 14.42 -6.54
N THR A 117 0.04 13.63 -6.22
CA THR A 117 0.16 12.45 -5.36
C THR A 117 1.07 11.40 -6.00
N GLN A 118 0.89 11.11 -7.29
CA GLN A 118 1.75 10.18 -8.03
C GLN A 118 3.22 10.64 -8.04
N ARG A 119 3.47 11.94 -8.28
CA ARG A 119 4.84 12.49 -8.24
C ARG A 119 5.46 12.33 -6.84
N ARG A 120 4.68 12.54 -5.77
CA ARG A 120 5.14 12.32 -4.39
C ARG A 120 5.48 10.85 -4.14
N LEU A 121 4.65 9.91 -4.61
CA LEU A 121 4.93 8.47 -4.54
C LEU A 121 6.21 8.10 -5.29
N LEU A 122 6.39 8.63 -6.51
CA LEU A 122 7.59 8.39 -7.32
C LEU A 122 8.85 8.96 -6.64
N LEU A 123 8.78 10.12 -6.00
CA LEU A 123 9.90 10.68 -5.24
C LEU A 123 10.24 9.83 -4.01
N LEU A 124 9.24 9.28 -3.32
CA LEU A 124 9.45 8.35 -2.21
C LEU A 124 10.03 7.01 -2.68
N GLN A 125 9.67 6.57 -3.88
CA GLN A 125 10.22 5.36 -4.53
C GLN A 125 11.62 5.62 -5.11
N ALA A 126 11.88 6.81 -5.66
CA ALA A 126 13.17 7.18 -6.26
C ALA A 126 14.28 7.40 -5.21
N SER A 127 13.92 7.60 -3.94
CA SER A 127 14.88 7.50 -2.82
C SER A 127 15.24 6.04 -2.47
N GLY A 128 14.66 5.05 -3.17
CA GLY A 128 15.04 3.66 -3.20
C GLY A 128 15.08 3.21 -4.65
N ASP A 129 16.27 2.88 -5.17
CA ASP A 129 16.56 2.42 -6.54
C ASP A 129 15.59 1.32 -7.03
N ALA A 130 14.36 1.70 -7.45
CA ALA A 130 13.33 0.75 -7.87
C ALA A 130 13.59 0.11 -9.26
N ASP A 131 14.56 0.67 -10.03
CA ASP A 131 14.98 0.13 -11.35
C ASP A 131 16.40 -0.48 -11.31
N SER A 132 17.04 -0.51 -10.15
CA SER A 132 18.34 -1.20 -10.03
C SER A 132 18.09 -2.72 -10.01
N PRO A 133 18.83 -3.52 -10.79
CA PRO A 133 18.80 -4.98 -10.67
C PRO A 133 19.23 -5.45 -9.27
N VAL A 134 19.73 -4.53 -8.45
CA VAL A 134 20.22 -4.75 -7.10
C VAL A 134 19.53 -3.80 -6.14
N PHE A 135 18.86 -4.37 -5.14
CA PHE A 135 18.31 -3.61 -4.01
C PHE A 135 19.31 -3.62 -2.85
N GLN A 136 19.45 -2.48 -2.17
CA GLN A 136 20.27 -2.38 -0.95
C GLN A 136 19.52 -1.67 0.18
N ASN A 137 19.63 -2.25 1.37
CA ASN A 137 19.00 -1.73 2.59
C ASN A 137 19.95 -2.03 3.77
N GLY A 138 20.74 -1.05 4.16
CA GLY A 138 21.84 -1.26 5.08
C GLY A 138 22.82 -2.33 4.56
N LYS A 139 22.99 -3.40 5.31
CA LYS A 139 23.86 -4.53 4.95
C LYS A 139 23.17 -5.64 4.14
N LEU A 140 21.85 -5.54 3.95
CA LEU A 140 21.08 -6.43 3.10
C LEU A 140 21.19 -5.98 1.65
N LYS A 141 21.59 -6.91 0.77
CA LYS A 141 21.65 -6.72 -0.68
C LYS A 141 20.84 -7.83 -1.37
N ILE A 142 19.99 -7.47 -2.32
CA ILE A 142 19.24 -8.42 -3.15
C ILE A 142 19.61 -8.16 -4.59
N ASP A 143 20.10 -9.16 -5.27
CA ASP A 143 20.35 -9.15 -6.72
C ASP A 143 19.17 -9.88 -7.38
N TYR A 144 18.23 -9.11 -7.93
CA TYR A 144 17.03 -9.66 -8.57
C TYR A 144 17.35 -10.41 -9.85
N ALA A 145 18.40 -9.97 -10.59
CA ALA A 145 18.80 -10.62 -11.84
C ALA A 145 19.47 -11.96 -11.58
N ALA A 146 20.31 -12.06 -10.54
CA ALA A 146 20.96 -13.30 -10.14
C ALA A 146 20.04 -14.21 -9.30
N GLY A 147 18.92 -13.69 -8.76
CA GLY A 147 18.03 -14.43 -7.87
C GLY A 147 18.63 -14.73 -6.50
N CYS A 148 19.61 -13.92 -6.05
CA CYS A 148 20.37 -14.11 -4.83
C CYS A 148 20.20 -12.95 -3.85
N ALA A 149 20.35 -13.23 -2.56
CA ALA A 149 20.38 -12.22 -1.51
C ALA A 149 21.60 -12.40 -0.62
N TYR A 150 22.13 -11.29 -0.12
CA TYR A 150 23.34 -11.25 0.69
C TYR A 150 23.10 -10.42 1.95
N LEU A 151 23.68 -10.85 3.07
CA LEU A 151 23.70 -10.08 4.32
C LEU A 151 25.16 -9.97 4.79
N ASN A 152 25.63 -8.75 5.05
CA ASN A 152 27.05 -8.49 5.37
C ASN A 152 28.05 -9.00 4.31
N GLY A 153 27.63 -9.13 3.05
CA GLY A 153 28.44 -9.67 1.96
C GLY A 153 28.41 -11.20 1.83
N GLU A 154 27.80 -11.91 2.76
CA GLU A 154 27.61 -13.37 2.70
C GLU A 154 26.26 -13.73 2.07
N GLU A 155 26.24 -14.73 1.21
CA GLU A 155 25.02 -15.18 0.52
C GLU A 155 24.06 -15.84 1.52
N LEU A 156 22.79 -15.38 1.48
CA LEU A 156 21.71 -15.96 2.28
C LEU A 156 21.11 -17.18 1.59
N HIS A 157 21.18 -18.32 2.23
CA HIS A 157 20.48 -19.52 1.78
C HIS A 157 18.98 -19.42 2.06
N LEU A 158 18.23 -18.93 1.07
CA LEU A 158 16.77 -18.77 1.13
C LEU A 158 16.07 -19.87 0.34
N THR A 159 14.97 -20.35 0.89
CA THR A 159 14.03 -21.18 0.09
C THR A 159 13.34 -20.31 -0.96
N PRO A 160 12.77 -20.88 -2.04
CA PRO A 160 12.07 -20.11 -3.07
C PRO A 160 10.95 -19.21 -2.52
N ILE A 161 10.24 -19.66 -1.48
CA ILE A 161 9.16 -18.87 -0.83
C ILE A 161 9.77 -17.73 -0.01
N GLU A 162 10.81 -17.98 0.78
CA GLU A 162 11.50 -16.93 1.54
C GLU A 162 12.08 -15.86 0.62
N TYR A 163 12.67 -16.26 -0.51
CA TYR A 163 13.18 -15.31 -1.51
C TYR A 163 12.05 -14.47 -2.13
N LYS A 164 10.92 -15.10 -2.52
CA LYS A 164 9.75 -14.36 -3.02
C LYS A 164 9.19 -13.37 -1.98
N LEU A 165 9.09 -13.78 -0.72
CA LEU A 165 8.67 -12.92 0.38
C LEU A 165 9.63 -11.73 0.57
N LEU A 166 10.93 -11.99 0.54
CA LEU A 166 11.96 -10.96 0.64
C LEU A 166 11.86 -9.94 -0.51
N CYS A 167 11.69 -10.42 -1.75
CA CYS A 167 11.48 -9.57 -2.93
C CYS A 167 10.19 -8.76 -2.81
N LEU A 168 9.08 -9.36 -2.39
CA LEU A 168 7.82 -8.66 -2.20
C LEU A 168 7.94 -7.53 -1.17
N LEU A 169 8.60 -7.78 -0.05
CA LEU A 169 8.84 -6.79 0.99
C LEU A 169 9.80 -5.69 0.53
N SER A 170 10.86 -6.03 -0.19
CA SER A 170 11.86 -5.05 -0.67
C SER A 170 11.31 -4.12 -1.75
N HIS A 171 10.41 -4.58 -2.62
CA HIS A 171 9.71 -3.71 -3.57
C HIS A 171 8.69 -2.77 -2.88
N ASN A 172 8.34 -3.05 -1.62
CA ASN A 172 7.36 -2.29 -0.84
C ASN A 172 7.94 -1.75 0.47
N VAL A 173 9.21 -1.35 0.50
CA VAL A 173 9.85 -0.80 1.71
C VAL A 173 9.03 0.34 2.29
N GLY A 174 8.83 0.31 3.62
CA GLY A 174 8.07 1.32 4.35
C GLY A 174 6.56 1.13 4.33
N LYS A 175 6.01 0.32 3.39
CA LYS A 175 4.58 0.00 3.34
C LYS A 175 4.27 -1.23 4.21
N VAL A 176 3.15 -1.20 4.93
CA VAL A 176 2.62 -2.39 5.59
C VAL A 176 1.89 -3.23 4.57
N LEU A 177 2.35 -4.46 4.36
CA LEU A 177 1.69 -5.45 3.52
C LEU A 177 0.82 -6.34 4.41
N THR A 178 -0.48 -6.42 4.10
CA THR A 178 -1.41 -7.23 4.89
C THR A 178 -1.19 -8.73 4.67
N HIS A 179 -1.62 -9.55 5.63
CA HIS A 179 -1.55 -11.01 5.49
C HIS A 179 -2.23 -11.46 4.20
N THR A 180 -3.44 -10.95 3.92
CA THR A 180 -4.22 -11.27 2.72
C THR A 180 -3.48 -10.90 1.43
N TYR A 181 -2.92 -9.68 1.37
CA TYR A 181 -2.14 -9.25 0.21
C TYR A 181 -0.92 -10.15 -0.02
N ILE A 182 -0.14 -10.43 1.03
CA ILE A 182 1.06 -11.29 0.91
C ILE A 182 0.69 -12.70 0.45
N THR A 183 -0.32 -13.32 1.07
CA THR A 183 -0.73 -14.69 0.71
C THR A 183 -1.25 -14.76 -0.71
N GLN A 184 -2.01 -13.77 -1.16
CA GLN A 184 -2.47 -13.65 -2.54
C GLN A 184 -1.29 -13.53 -3.53
N GLN A 185 -0.27 -12.73 -3.22
CA GLN A 185 0.89 -12.55 -4.10
C GLN A 185 1.81 -13.78 -4.15
N ILE A 186 1.94 -14.51 -3.04
CA ILE A 186 2.86 -15.64 -2.93
C ILE A 186 2.23 -16.97 -3.39
N TRP A 187 0.96 -17.23 -3.01
CA TRP A 187 0.27 -18.51 -3.26
C TRP A 187 -0.95 -18.38 -4.19
N GLY A 188 -1.38 -17.16 -4.53
CA GLY A 188 -2.59 -16.93 -5.34
C GLY A 188 -3.89 -17.17 -4.58
N SER A 189 -3.83 -17.30 -3.26
CA SER A 189 -4.96 -17.55 -2.36
C SER A 189 -4.79 -16.84 -1.03
N SER A 190 -5.86 -16.72 -0.25
CA SER A 190 -5.84 -16.08 1.06
C SER A 190 -6.59 -16.91 2.11
N TRP A 191 -6.40 -18.22 2.09
CA TRP A 191 -7.00 -19.13 3.06
C TRP A 191 -6.34 -19.01 4.44
N GLU A 192 -7.06 -19.35 5.51
CA GLU A 192 -6.51 -19.30 6.89
C GLU A 192 -5.22 -20.12 7.05
N ASN A 193 -5.13 -21.27 6.38
CA ASN A 193 -3.93 -22.11 6.37
C ASN A 193 -2.71 -21.41 5.74
N ASP A 194 -2.93 -20.54 4.74
CA ASP A 194 -1.86 -19.78 4.09
C ASP A 194 -1.30 -18.71 5.03
N ILE A 195 -2.16 -18.11 5.87
CA ILE A 195 -1.73 -17.14 6.90
C ILE A 195 -0.88 -17.84 7.98
N ALA A 196 -1.25 -19.05 8.37
CA ALA A 196 -0.43 -19.83 9.32
C ALA A 196 0.94 -20.16 8.72
N SER A 197 0.99 -20.60 7.46
CA SER A 197 2.22 -20.85 6.71
C SER A 197 3.06 -19.58 6.56
N LEU A 198 2.44 -18.45 6.22
CA LEU A 198 3.11 -17.15 6.12
C LEU A 198 3.83 -16.78 7.42
N ARG A 199 3.20 -16.98 8.59
CA ARG A 199 3.83 -16.70 9.89
C ARG A 199 5.10 -17.50 10.11
N VAL A 200 5.10 -18.78 9.71
CA VAL A 200 6.29 -19.65 9.81
C VAL A 200 7.40 -19.15 8.89
N PHE A 201 7.10 -18.88 7.62
CA PHE A 201 8.10 -18.36 6.67
C PHE A 201 8.65 -17.00 7.08
N MET A 202 7.79 -16.11 7.60
CA MET A 202 8.25 -14.80 8.10
C MET A 202 9.14 -14.92 9.33
N ALA A 203 8.87 -15.88 10.22
CA ALA A 203 9.72 -16.14 11.37
C ALA A 203 11.10 -16.70 10.95
N THR A 204 11.13 -17.62 9.98
CA THR A 204 12.41 -18.17 9.47
C THR A 204 13.21 -17.13 8.67
N LEU A 205 12.55 -16.35 7.82
CA LEU A 205 13.16 -15.26 7.08
C LEU A 205 13.78 -14.21 8.04
N ARG A 206 13.04 -13.83 9.09
CA ARG A 206 13.55 -12.90 10.11
C ARG A 206 14.82 -13.44 10.80
N LYS A 207 14.84 -14.71 11.19
CA LYS A 207 16.03 -15.32 11.80
C LYS A 207 17.26 -15.25 10.89
N LYS A 208 17.07 -15.30 9.58
CA LYS A 208 18.16 -15.20 8.60
C LYS A 208 18.64 -13.75 8.40
N LEU A 209 17.71 -12.79 8.44
CA LEU A 209 18.03 -11.36 8.29
C LEU A 209 18.50 -10.71 9.60
N GLU A 210 18.03 -11.19 10.73
CA GLU A 210 18.25 -10.66 12.06
C GLU A 210 18.83 -11.76 12.98
N PRO A 211 20.06 -12.27 12.70
CA PRO A 211 20.59 -13.47 13.39
C PRO A 211 21.02 -13.20 14.84
N GLN A 212 21.27 -11.94 15.20
CA GLN A 212 21.71 -11.53 16.54
C GLN A 212 20.74 -10.51 17.14
N LYS A 213 20.75 -10.41 18.47
CA LYS A 213 19.88 -9.49 19.21
C LYS A 213 20.12 -8.02 18.88
N ASP A 214 21.36 -7.69 18.48
CA ASP A 214 21.80 -6.34 18.10
C ASP A 214 21.80 -6.13 16.57
N SER A 215 21.28 -7.10 15.80
CA SER A 215 21.11 -6.95 14.35
C SER A 215 20.08 -5.86 14.06
N PRO A 216 20.28 -5.06 12.97
CA PRO A 216 19.25 -4.12 12.52
C PRO A 216 17.94 -4.85 12.29
N GLN A 217 16.83 -4.23 12.70
CA GLN A 217 15.51 -4.77 12.46
C GLN A 217 15.08 -4.46 11.01
N TYR A 218 14.99 -5.48 10.16
CA TYR A 218 14.55 -5.37 8.78
C TYR A 218 13.03 -5.55 8.63
N ILE A 219 12.42 -6.40 9.47
CA ILE A 219 11.01 -6.77 9.35
C ILE A 219 10.25 -6.42 10.62
N GLN A 220 9.32 -5.49 10.52
CA GLN A 220 8.38 -5.16 11.58
C GLN A 220 7.08 -5.93 11.39
N THR A 221 6.56 -6.51 12.50
CA THR A 221 5.22 -7.12 12.53
C THR A 221 4.19 -6.10 12.99
N HIS A 222 3.12 -5.95 12.22
CA HIS A 222 1.91 -5.27 12.64
C HIS A 222 0.90 -6.34 13.06
N ILE A 223 0.70 -6.49 14.37
CA ILE A 223 -0.13 -7.56 14.97
C ILE A 223 -1.55 -7.49 14.40
N GLY A 224 -2.05 -8.63 13.91
CA GLY A 224 -3.39 -8.73 13.30
C GLY A 224 -3.49 -8.20 11.87
N VAL A 225 -2.49 -7.46 11.37
CA VAL A 225 -2.52 -6.79 10.07
C VAL A 225 -1.56 -7.45 9.06
N GLY A 226 -0.26 -7.46 9.34
CA GLY A 226 0.72 -7.95 8.39
C GLY A 226 2.17 -7.59 8.75
N TYR A 227 2.98 -7.33 7.71
CA TYR A 227 4.42 -7.11 7.85
C TYR A 227 4.89 -5.91 7.06
N ARG A 228 5.93 -5.24 7.53
CA ARG A 228 6.57 -4.11 6.86
C ARG A 228 8.08 -4.30 6.84
N MET A 229 8.73 -4.05 5.70
CA MET A 229 10.19 -3.89 5.66
C MET A 229 10.55 -2.47 6.09
N LEU A 230 11.42 -2.36 7.08
CA LEU A 230 11.96 -1.08 7.54
C LEU A 230 13.16 -0.68 6.66
N ARG A 231 13.34 0.63 6.47
CA ARG A 231 14.60 1.16 5.94
C ARG A 231 15.64 1.13 7.04
N VAL A 232 16.81 0.63 6.73
CA VAL A 232 17.99 0.56 7.60
C VAL A 232 19.10 1.33 6.91
N ASP A 233 19.76 2.21 7.63
CA ASP A 233 20.90 3.02 7.15
C ASP A 233 22.22 2.23 7.11
#